data_8645b8b71fd5a969506366103b13cb10
#
_entry.id   8645b8b71fd5a969506366103b13cb10
#
_cell.length_a   1.000
_cell.length_b   1.000
_cell.length_c   1.000
_cell.angle_alpha   90.00
_cell.angle_beta   90.00
_cell.angle_gamma   90.00
#
_symmetry.space_group_name_H-M   'P 1'
#
loop_
_entity.id
_entity.type
_entity.pdbx_description
1 polymer ?
#
loop_
_entity_poly.entity_id
_entity_poly.type
_entity_poly.pdbx_seq_one_letter_code
_entity_poly.pdbx_strand_id
1 'polypeptide(L)'
;MSRNLTPIMLALGPLMLVGAFFSWPLTNEVGMDGVNLLMDDASVNMAVVGVLGMCLMFAGLHMLSMDMKKGADRMSTQLLNMADLFIFGTFGLFLLGFGGQLSVILITNDTTAVFADQAAREEVALAVFNAGQGLWSLTPVVWGLAMICMGLAHVGLKVPEGMTEGAFFMLMPIGLANTLLPLIQDAEQAEFQIVFPLTMLLYIALGGLMLAGKIDEPGSE
;
A
#
# COMPACT_ATOMS: atom_id res chain seq x y z
N MET A 1 12.91 -13.72 24.79
CA MET A 1 12.90 -12.76 23.67
C MET A 1 11.65 -13.00 22.85
N SER A 2 10.58 -12.27 23.10
CA SER A 2 9.44 -12.24 22.18
C SER A 2 9.92 -11.51 20.94
N ARG A 3 10.18 -12.22 19.85
CA ARG A 3 10.45 -11.59 18.57
C ARG A 3 9.16 -10.87 18.17
N ASN A 4 9.17 -9.56 18.21
CA ASN A 4 8.06 -8.77 17.72
C ASN A 4 7.92 -9.03 16.21
N LEU A 5 6.70 -9.30 15.76
CA LEU A 5 6.41 -9.55 14.34
C LEU A 5 6.39 -8.27 13.52
N THR A 6 6.17 -7.13 14.15
CA THR A 6 6.07 -5.80 13.51
C THR A 6 7.22 -5.55 12.52
N PRO A 7 8.51 -5.63 12.92
CA PRO A 7 9.61 -5.33 12.01
C PRO A 7 9.72 -6.33 10.85
N ILE A 8 9.40 -7.62 11.10
CA ILE A 8 9.43 -8.63 10.03
C ILE A 8 8.36 -8.32 8.98
N MET A 9 7.15 -7.97 9.42
CA MET A 9 6.05 -7.65 8.52
C MET A 9 6.31 -6.37 7.72
N LEU A 10 6.89 -5.33 8.36
CA LEU A 10 7.27 -4.09 7.71
C LEU A 10 8.40 -4.24 6.69
N ALA A 11 9.30 -5.21 6.87
CA ALA A 11 10.36 -5.48 5.90
C ALA A 11 9.88 -6.42 4.78
N LEU A 12 9.27 -7.55 5.15
CA LEU A 12 8.91 -8.61 4.19
C LEU A 12 7.70 -8.23 3.33
N GLY A 13 6.68 -7.60 3.92
CA GLY A 13 5.46 -7.23 3.20
C GLY A 13 5.72 -6.36 1.97
N PRO A 14 6.39 -5.20 2.12
CA PRO A 14 6.75 -4.36 0.98
C PRO A 14 7.68 -5.05 -0.02
N LEU A 15 8.64 -5.88 0.42
CA LEU A 15 9.51 -6.64 -0.49
C LEU A 15 8.71 -7.61 -1.38
N MET A 16 7.74 -8.32 -0.81
CA MET A 16 6.85 -9.21 -1.56
C MET A 16 5.97 -8.42 -2.52
N LEU A 17 5.44 -7.28 -2.08
CA LEU A 17 4.58 -6.42 -2.89
C LEU A 17 5.36 -5.84 -4.09
N VAL A 18 6.55 -5.29 -3.85
CA VAL A 18 7.42 -4.78 -4.91
C VAL A 18 7.81 -5.90 -5.87
N GLY A 19 8.18 -7.08 -5.37
CA GLY A 19 8.50 -8.24 -6.20
C GLY A 19 7.33 -8.65 -7.10
N ALA A 20 6.10 -8.62 -6.57
CA ALA A 20 4.90 -8.88 -7.36
C ALA A 20 4.67 -7.81 -8.44
N PHE A 21 4.87 -6.54 -8.12
CA PHE A 21 4.71 -5.44 -9.07
C PHE A 21 5.70 -5.49 -10.24
N PHE A 22 6.91 -6.02 -10.07
CA PHE A 22 7.83 -6.23 -11.18
C PHE A 22 7.35 -7.27 -12.20
N SER A 23 6.42 -8.14 -11.79
CA SER A 23 5.81 -9.16 -12.64
C SER A 23 4.35 -8.85 -12.99
N TRP A 24 3.87 -7.67 -12.61
CA TRP A 24 2.54 -7.17 -12.89
C TRP A 24 2.65 -5.98 -13.82
N PRO A 25 1.87 -5.89 -14.87
CA PRO A 25 1.96 -4.76 -15.79
C PRO A 25 1.59 -3.46 -15.06
N LEU A 26 2.61 -2.67 -14.72
CA LEU A 26 2.47 -1.30 -14.26
C LEU A 26 2.15 -0.45 -15.50
N THR A 27 0.87 -0.30 -15.77
CA THR A 27 0.44 0.43 -16.96
C THR A 27 -0.33 1.67 -16.58
N ASN A 28 -0.01 2.76 -17.28
CA ASN A 28 -0.86 3.93 -17.39
C ASN A 28 -1.83 3.79 -18.59
N GLU A 29 -1.84 2.64 -19.24
CA GLU A 29 -2.74 2.35 -20.32
C GLU A 29 -4.19 2.39 -19.81
N VAL A 30 -5.05 3.02 -20.56
CA VAL A 30 -6.47 3.18 -20.27
C VAL A 30 -7.31 2.40 -21.29
N GLY A 31 -8.52 2.08 -20.89
CA GLY A 31 -9.44 1.42 -21.81
C GLY A 31 -8.99 -0.02 -22.15
N MET A 32 -9.23 -0.43 -23.41
CA MET A 32 -8.94 -1.80 -23.87
C MET A 32 -7.46 -2.13 -23.89
N ASP A 33 -6.58 -1.16 -24.06
CA ASP A 33 -5.13 -1.40 -24.04
C ASP A 33 -4.68 -1.86 -22.65
N GLY A 34 -5.23 -1.27 -21.59
CA GLY A 34 -5.01 -1.73 -20.22
C GLY A 34 -5.59 -3.12 -19.95
N VAL A 35 -6.77 -3.43 -20.50
CA VAL A 35 -7.36 -4.78 -20.41
C VAL A 35 -6.47 -5.81 -21.11
N ASN A 36 -6.03 -5.52 -22.32
CA ASN A 36 -5.16 -6.43 -23.10
C ASN A 36 -3.83 -6.67 -22.40
N LEU A 37 -3.23 -5.63 -21.83
CA LEU A 37 -1.98 -5.75 -21.09
C LEU A 37 -2.12 -6.66 -19.85
N LEU A 38 -3.24 -6.56 -19.13
CA LEU A 38 -3.53 -7.48 -18.02
C LEU A 38 -3.70 -8.93 -18.48
N MET A 39 -4.27 -9.13 -19.68
CA MET A 39 -4.44 -10.49 -20.23
C MET A 39 -3.12 -11.13 -20.63
N ASP A 40 -2.24 -10.36 -21.25
CA ASP A 40 -1.03 -10.89 -21.90
C ASP A 40 0.13 -11.05 -20.91
N ASP A 41 0.29 -10.10 -19.97
CA ASP A 41 1.49 -10.00 -19.16
C ASP A 41 1.27 -10.29 -17.67
N ALA A 42 0.01 -10.24 -17.17
CA ALA A 42 -0.23 -10.41 -15.75
C ALA A 42 -0.13 -11.86 -15.27
N SER A 43 0.70 -12.10 -14.27
CA SER A 43 0.80 -13.39 -13.59
C SER A 43 -0.14 -13.50 -12.39
N VAL A 44 -1.18 -14.34 -12.49
CA VAL A 44 -2.12 -14.59 -11.38
C VAL A 44 -1.39 -15.09 -10.13
N ASN A 45 -0.36 -15.92 -10.28
CA ASN A 45 0.44 -16.41 -9.15
C ASN A 45 1.17 -15.26 -8.45
N MET A 46 1.71 -14.31 -9.21
CA MET A 46 2.38 -13.14 -8.64
C MET A 46 1.39 -12.17 -8.00
N ALA A 47 0.16 -12.11 -8.48
CA ALA A 47 -0.91 -11.37 -7.79
C ALA A 47 -1.16 -11.90 -6.37
N VAL A 48 -1.15 -13.23 -6.19
CA VAL A 48 -1.28 -13.84 -4.85
C VAL A 48 -0.11 -13.44 -3.95
N VAL A 49 1.12 -13.43 -4.46
CA VAL A 49 2.30 -12.94 -3.71
C VAL A 49 2.13 -11.48 -3.33
N GLY A 50 1.64 -10.64 -4.24
CA GLY A 50 1.35 -9.22 -3.98
C GLY A 50 0.31 -9.04 -2.88
N VAL A 51 -0.80 -9.78 -2.93
CA VAL A 51 -1.86 -9.73 -1.90
C VAL A 51 -1.32 -10.17 -0.54
N LEU A 52 -0.51 -11.23 -0.48
CA LEU A 52 0.13 -11.65 0.78
C LEU A 52 1.11 -10.58 1.31
N GLY A 53 1.92 -9.99 0.43
CA GLY A 53 2.81 -8.88 0.78
C GLY A 53 2.04 -7.69 1.34
N MET A 54 0.92 -7.35 0.75
CA MET A 54 0.00 -6.30 1.19
C MET A 54 -0.58 -6.61 2.58
N CYS A 55 -1.07 -7.84 2.80
CA CYS A 55 -1.58 -8.25 4.11
C CYS A 55 -0.51 -8.11 5.19
N LEU A 56 0.73 -8.54 4.92
CA LEU A 56 1.83 -8.41 5.86
C LEU A 56 2.19 -6.95 6.12
N MET A 57 2.30 -6.13 5.07
CA MET A 57 2.64 -4.72 5.19
C MET A 57 1.63 -3.95 6.03
N PHE A 58 0.34 -4.06 5.75
CA PHE A 58 -0.70 -3.33 6.49
C PHE A 58 -0.89 -3.87 7.90
N ALA A 59 -0.73 -5.18 8.12
CA ALA A 59 -0.67 -5.74 9.46
C ALA A 59 0.53 -5.19 10.24
N GLY A 60 1.70 -5.10 9.61
CA GLY A 60 2.90 -4.51 10.20
C GLY A 60 2.71 -3.03 10.56
N LEU A 61 2.08 -2.23 9.69
CA LEU A 61 1.75 -0.82 9.97
C LEU A 61 0.77 -0.68 11.13
N HIS A 62 -0.27 -1.50 11.17
CA HIS A 62 -1.21 -1.51 12.30
C HIS A 62 -0.52 -1.89 13.61
N MET A 63 0.31 -2.93 13.62
CA MET A 63 1.09 -3.32 14.80
C MET A 63 2.05 -2.21 15.24
N LEU A 64 2.70 -1.53 14.29
CA LEU A 64 3.54 -0.37 14.59
C LEU A 64 2.73 0.75 15.25
N SER A 65 1.55 1.07 14.72
CA SER A 65 0.63 2.04 15.34
C SER A 65 0.26 1.63 16.77
N MET A 66 -0.03 0.36 17.00
CA MET A 66 -0.33 -0.19 18.34
C MET A 66 0.85 -0.06 19.30
N ASP A 67 2.07 -0.32 18.83
CA ASP A 67 3.28 -0.17 19.65
C ASP A 67 3.55 1.31 19.96
N MET A 68 3.37 2.21 19.02
CA MET A 68 3.47 3.65 19.24
C MET A 68 2.47 4.18 20.29
N LYS A 69 1.26 3.60 20.38
CA LYS A 69 0.25 4.00 21.37
C LYS A 69 0.67 3.76 22.82
N LYS A 70 1.57 2.81 23.08
CA LYS A 70 1.99 2.43 24.44
C LYS A 70 2.67 3.57 25.20
N GLY A 71 3.37 4.48 24.49
CA GLY A 71 4.03 5.64 25.09
C GLY A 71 3.41 6.98 24.71
N ALA A 72 2.28 6.98 24.00
CA ALA A 72 1.69 8.17 23.41
C ALA A 72 0.86 8.97 24.41
N ASP A 73 0.92 10.29 24.29
CA ASP A 73 -0.04 11.19 24.93
C ASP A 73 -1.45 11.07 24.31
N ARG A 74 -2.40 11.80 24.85
CA ARG A 74 -3.80 11.76 24.37
C ARG A 74 -3.93 12.17 22.90
N MET A 75 -3.20 13.21 22.47
CA MET A 75 -3.29 13.72 21.11
C MET A 75 -2.66 12.73 20.11
N SER A 76 -1.47 12.24 20.42
CA SER A 76 -0.79 11.22 19.62
C SER A 76 -1.59 9.93 19.52
N THR A 77 -2.25 9.51 20.62
CA THR A 77 -3.17 8.34 20.59
C THR A 77 -4.36 8.58 19.65
N GLN A 78 -4.93 9.77 19.60
CA GLN A 78 -6.02 10.09 18.67
C GLN A 78 -5.53 10.06 17.23
N LEU A 79 -4.35 10.63 16.93
CA LEU A 79 -3.75 10.58 15.60
C LEU A 79 -3.48 9.14 15.15
N LEU A 80 -2.97 8.28 16.04
CA LEU A 80 -2.74 6.86 15.75
C LEU A 80 -4.05 6.07 15.54
N ASN A 81 -5.13 6.43 16.22
CA ASN A 81 -6.45 5.85 15.95
C ASN A 81 -6.98 6.25 14.57
N MET A 82 -6.75 7.51 14.15
CA MET A 82 -7.05 7.95 12.78
C MET A 82 -6.16 7.23 11.76
N ALA A 83 -4.87 7.06 12.05
CA ALA A 83 -3.96 6.30 11.21
C ALA A 83 -4.46 4.87 10.98
N ASP A 84 -4.90 4.17 12.03
CA ASP A 84 -5.46 2.82 11.91
C ASP A 84 -6.69 2.79 11.00
N LEU A 85 -7.60 3.76 11.12
CA LEU A 85 -8.77 3.86 10.24
C LEU A 85 -8.32 3.99 8.76
N PHE A 86 -7.35 4.84 8.48
CA PHE A 86 -6.82 5.03 7.14
C PHE A 86 -6.02 3.82 6.65
N ILE A 87 -5.26 3.14 7.52
CA ILE A 87 -4.56 1.88 7.19
C ILE A 87 -5.56 0.82 6.73
N PHE A 88 -6.65 0.60 7.47
CA PHE A 88 -7.69 -0.36 7.09
C PHE A 88 -8.46 0.07 5.84
N GLY A 89 -8.73 1.38 5.70
CA GLY A 89 -9.34 1.93 4.50
C GLY A 89 -8.47 1.69 3.26
N THR A 90 -7.19 1.98 3.34
CA THR A 90 -6.22 1.75 2.26
C THR A 90 -6.12 0.27 1.91
N PHE A 91 -6.03 -0.60 2.91
CA PHE A 91 -6.00 -2.05 2.71
C PHE A 91 -7.24 -2.53 1.94
N GLY A 92 -8.43 -2.05 2.33
CA GLY A 92 -9.67 -2.36 1.62
C GLY A 92 -9.65 -1.88 0.16
N LEU A 93 -9.19 -0.66 -0.11
CA LEU A 93 -9.06 -0.12 -1.47
C LEU A 93 -8.08 -0.95 -2.33
N PHE A 94 -6.94 -1.34 -1.77
CA PHE A 94 -6.00 -2.24 -2.44
C PHE A 94 -6.62 -3.59 -2.79
N LEU A 95 -7.31 -4.23 -1.85
CA LEU A 95 -7.95 -5.52 -2.10
C LEU A 95 -9.01 -5.42 -3.19
N LEU A 96 -9.81 -4.35 -3.18
CA LEU A 96 -10.82 -4.11 -4.21
C LEU A 96 -10.19 -3.81 -5.58
N GLY A 97 -9.13 -3.00 -5.61
CA GLY A 97 -8.40 -2.70 -6.84
C GLY A 97 -7.76 -3.95 -7.47
N PHE A 98 -7.06 -4.75 -6.67
CA PHE A 98 -6.49 -6.04 -7.12
C PHE A 98 -7.58 -7.03 -7.53
N GLY A 99 -8.66 -7.11 -6.75
CA GLY A 99 -9.82 -7.96 -7.07
C GLY A 99 -10.45 -7.57 -8.41
N GLY A 100 -10.54 -6.27 -8.70
CA GLY A 100 -11.00 -5.76 -10.00
C GLY A 100 -10.11 -6.22 -11.16
N GLN A 101 -8.78 -6.06 -11.03
CA GLN A 101 -7.83 -6.51 -12.05
C GLN A 101 -7.86 -8.03 -12.27
N LEU A 102 -7.91 -8.82 -11.20
CA LEU A 102 -8.08 -10.28 -11.30
C LEU A 102 -9.40 -10.65 -11.97
N SER A 103 -10.48 -9.90 -11.69
CA SER A 103 -11.78 -10.14 -12.33
C SER A 103 -11.71 -9.88 -13.84
N VAL A 104 -10.97 -8.87 -14.30
CA VAL A 104 -10.72 -8.64 -15.73
C VAL A 104 -10.07 -9.87 -16.37
N ILE A 105 -9.00 -10.40 -15.78
CA ILE A 105 -8.31 -11.59 -16.29
C ILE A 105 -9.25 -12.81 -16.33
N LEU A 106 -10.07 -13.00 -15.31
CA LEU A 106 -11.03 -14.11 -15.25
C LEU A 106 -12.14 -13.97 -16.30
N ILE A 107 -12.70 -12.76 -16.47
CA ILE A 107 -13.73 -12.48 -17.46
C ILE A 107 -13.19 -12.72 -18.87
N THR A 108 -12.01 -12.26 -19.17
CA THR A 108 -11.42 -12.37 -20.51
C THR A 108 -11.02 -13.81 -20.85
N ASN A 109 -10.58 -14.60 -19.85
CA ASN A 109 -10.21 -16.01 -20.02
C ASN A 109 -11.39 -16.98 -19.85
N ASP A 110 -12.60 -16.48 -19.52
CA ASP A 110 -13.76 -17.36 -19.35
C ASP A 110 -14.23 -17.93 -20.69
N THR A 111 -14.16 -19.22 -20.82
CA THR A 111 -14.63 -20.00 -21.97
C THR A 111 -16.07 -20.51 -21.77
N THR A 112 -16.68 -20.24 -20.61
CA THR A 112 -18.06 -20.63 -20.37
C THR A 112 -19.02 -19.72 -21.15
N ALA A 113 -20.11 -20.26 -21.65
CA ALA A 113 -21.05 -19.54 -22.52
C ALA A 113 -21.94 -18.52 -21.76
N VAL A 114 -21.39 -17.85 -20.73
CA VAL A 114 -22.12 -16.84 -19.95
C VAL A 114 -22.33 -15.55 -20.76
N PHE A 115 -21.39 -15.23 -21.64
CA PHE A 115 -21.46 -14.04 -22.51
C PHE A 115 -22.04 -14.40 -23.88
N ALA A 116 -22.85 -13.50 -24.44
CA ALA A 116 -23.48 -13.71 -25.74
C ALA A 116 -22.45 -13.83 -26.87
N ASP A 117 -21.38 -13.04 -26.80
CA ASP A 117 -20.27 -13.02 -27.73
C ASP A 117 -19.02 -12.40 -27.09
N GLN A 118 -17.94 -12.32 -27.87
CA GLN A 118 -16.68 -11.73 -27.41
C GLN A 118 -16.81 -10.23 -27.12
N ALA A 119 -17.59 -9.50 -27.89
CA ALA A 119 -17.76 -8.05 -27.69
C ALA A 119 -18.44 -7.75 -26.35
N ALA A 120 -19.46 -8.52 -25.97
CA ALA A 120 -20.12 -8.40 -24.67
C ALA A 120 -19.16 -8.70 -23.51
N ARG A 121 -18.24 -9.66 -23.70
CA ARG A 121 -17.20 -9.98 -22.70
C ARG A 121 -16.22 -8.84 -22.53
N GLU A 122 -15.71 -8.28 -23.62
CA GLU A 122 -14.78 -7.16 -23.64
C GLU A 122 -15.40 -5.89 -23.02
N GLU A 123 -16.67 -5.63 -23.27
CA GLU A 123 -17.39 -4.51 -22.65
C GLU A 123 -17.47 -4.64 -21.12
N VAL A 124 -17.79 -5.83 -20.62
CA VAL A 124 -17.83 -6.09 -19.17
C VAL A 124 -16.42 -6.00 -18.55
N ALA A 125 -15.41 -6.58 -19.20
CA ALA A 125 -14.02 -6.49 -18.74
C ALA A 125 -13.55 -5.04 -18.65
N LEU A 126 -13.86 -4.23 -19.65
CA LEU A 126 -13.54 -2.79 -19.68
C LEU A 126 -14.26 -2.01 -18.56
N ALA A 127 -15.54 -2.30 -18.31
CA ALA A 127 -16.27 -1.66 -17.23
C ALA A 127 -15.68 -1.98 -15.86
N VAL A 128 -15.29 -3.24 -15.62
CA VAL A 128 -14.63 -3.67 -14.37
C VAL A 128 -13.25 -3.04 -14.25
N PHE A 129 -12.47 -2.98 -15.33
CA PHE A 129 -11.17 -2.32 -15.37
C PHE A 129 -11.26 -0.85 -14.98
N ASN A 130 -12.14 -0.09 -15.61
CA ASN A 130 -12.33 1.34 -15.34
C ASN A 130 -12.80 1.60 -13.91
N ALA A 131 -13.67 0.75 -13.35
CA ALA A 131 -14.07 0.84 -11.96
C ALA A 131 -12.88 0.60 -11.00
N GLY A 132 -12.00 -0.34 -11.34
CA GLY A 132 -10.76 -0.62 -10.61
C GLY A 132 -9.79 0.57 -10.61
N GLN A 133 -9.65 1.26 -11.75
CA GLN A 133 -8.77 2.45 -11.84
C GLN A 133 -9.20 3.56 -10.87
N GLY A 134 -10.49 3.80 -10.70
CA GLY A 134 -10.99 4.77 -9.73
C GLY A 134 -10.60 4.43 -8.28
N LEU A 135 -10.55 3.15 -7.93
CA LEU A 135 -10.10 2.69 -6.60
C LEU A 135 -8.59 2.90 -6.41
N TRP A 136 -7.80 2.64 -7.46
CA TRP A 136 -6.36 2.89 -7.44
C TRP A 136 -6.03 4.36 -7.23
N SER A 137 -6.76 5.28 -7.86
CA SER A 137 -6.56 6.72 -7.70
C SER A 137 -6.83 7.23 -6.27
N LEU A 138 -7.75 6.59 -5.53
CA LEU A 138 -8.05 6.95 -4.14
C LEU A 138 -7.07 6.36 -3.12
N THR A 139 -6.45 5.24 -3.47
CA THR A 139 -5.58 4.48 -2.56
C THR A 139 -4.43 5.31 -1.99
N PRO A 140 -3.60 6.02 -2.80
CA PRO A 140 -2.48 6.80 -2.28
C PRO A 140 -2.95 7.96 -1.38
N VAL A 141 -4.10 8.56 -1.66
CA VAL A 141 -4.66 9.65 -0.84
C VAL A 141 -4.94 9.16 0.58
N VAL A 142 -5.67 8.05 0.72
CA VAL A 142 -6.02 7.50 2.04
C VAL A 142 -4.77 6.97 2.75
N TRP A 143 -3.86 6.37 2.01
CA TRP A 143 -2.58 5.89 2.55
C TRP A 143 -1.69 7.03 3.05
N GLY A 144 -1.58 8.10 2.27
CA GLY A 144 -0.84 9.30 2.66
C GLY A 144 -1.37 9.91 3.97
N LEU A 145 -2.69 9.95 4.15
CA LEU A 145 -3.30 10.40 5.40
C LEU A 145 -2.90 9.52 6.59
N ALA A 146 -2.82 8.20 6.42
CA ALA A 146 -2.32 7.32 7.47
C ALA A 146 -0.88 7.67 7.87
N MET A 147 -0.01 7.85 6.86
CA MET A 147 1.40 8.19 7.07
C MET A 147 1.57 9.55 7.75
N ILE A 148 0.80 10.56 7.35
CA ILE A 148 0.80 11.88 7.99
C ILE A 148 0.39 11.76 9.46
N CYS A 149 -0.67 11.03 9.77
CA CYS A 149 -1.12 10.84 11.14
C CYS A 149 -0.06 10.13 12.00
N MET A 150 0.60 9.10 11.47
CA MET A 150 1.69 8.41 12.19
C MET A 150 2.90 9.32 12.38
N GLY A 151 3.30 10.06 11.35
CA GLY A 151 4.41 11.01 11.42
C GLY A 151 4.16 12.14 12.41
N LEU A 152 2.94 12.72 12.44
CA LEU A 152 2.55 13.73 13.43
C LEU A 152 2.50 13.17 14.86
N ALA A 153 1.98 11.96 15.02
CA ALA A 153 1.96 11.29 16.32
C ALA A 153 3.37 11.08 16.87
N HIS A 154 4.33 10.79 15.98
CA HIS A 154 5.72 10.59 16.35
C HIS A 154 6.36 11.85 16.99
N VAL A 155 6.05 13.04 16.50
CA VAL A 155 6.56 14.31 17.06
C VAL A 155 6.17 14.48 18.55
N GLY A 156 5.03 13.94 18.96
CA GLY A 156 4.56 13.93 20.35
C GLY A 156 5.11 12.79 21.21
N LEU A 157 5.84 11.84 20.60
CA LEU A 157 6.48 10.73 21.30
C LEU A 157 7.91 11.10 21.68
N LYS A 158 8.33 10.77 22.90
CA LYS A 158 9.75 10.79 23.28
C LYS A 158 10.44 9.60 22.61
N VAL A 159 10.94 9.81 21.39
CA VAL A 159 11.69 8.79 20.67
C VAL A 159 13.19 9.04 20.86
N PRO A 160 14.02 7.99 20.99
CA PRO A 160 15.47 8.15 21.03
C PRO A 160 15.98 8.95 19.82
N GLU A 161 16.84 9.93 20.09
CA GLU A 161 17.45 10.78 19.06
C GLU A 161 18.25 9.93 18.06
N GLY A 162 18.18 10.26 16.76
CA GLY A 162 19.03 9.68 15.75
C GLY A 162 18.29 9.15 14.53
N MET A 163 18.73 8.00 13.98
CA MET A 163 18.15 7.43 12.73
C MET A 163 16.67 7.08 12.85
N THR A 164 16.19 6.79 14.06
CA THR A 164 14.79 6.51 14.37
C THR A 164 13.91 7.71 14.07
N GLU A 165 14.30 8.86 14.62
CA GLU A 165 13.59 10.13 14.45
C GLU A 165 13.49 10.50 12.97
N GLY A 166 14.61 10.36 12.21
CA GLY A 166 14.65 10.64 10.79
C GLY A 166 13.73 9.74 9.97
N ALA A 167 13.69 8.44 10.26
CA ALA A 167 12.85 7.49 9.52
C ALA A 167 11.35 7.74 9.77
N PHE A 168 10.95 8.02 11.01
CA PHE A 168 9.56 8.38 11.31
C PHE A 168 9.19 9.77 10.79
N PHE A 169 10.12 10.73 10.83
CA PHE A 169 9.91 12.05 10.25
C PHE A 169 9.59 11.96 8.75
N MET A 170 10.23 11.04 8.01
CA MET A 170 9.98 10.82 6.59
C MET A 170 8.56 10.34 6.27
N LEU A 171 7.81 9.81 7.24
CA LEU A 171 6.39 9.48 7.03
C LEU A 171 5.55 10.70 6.65
N MET A 172 5.84 11.89 7.19
CA MET A 172 5.09 13.10 6.85
C MET A 172 5.29 13.57 5.41
N PRO A 173 6.52 13.85 4.92
CA PRO A 173 6.70 14.34 3.56
C PRO A 173 6.29 13.30 2.52
N ILE A 174 6.56 12.02 2.73
CA ILE A 174 6.11 10.96 1.82
C ILE A 174 4.60 10.81 1.87
N GLY A 175 3.98 10.89 3.06
CA GLY A 175 2.53 10.90 3.21
C GLY A 175 1.86 12.09 2.54
N LEU A 176 2.44 13.29 2.64
CA LEU A 176 1.97 14.48 1.91
C LEU A 176 2.07 14.27 0.39
N ALA A 177 3.17 13.71 -0.10
CA ALA A 177 3.33 13.40 -1.52
C ALA A 177 2.26 12.41 -2.00
N ASN A 178 2.05 11.29 -1.28
CA ASN A 178 0.98 10.33 -1.57
C ASN A 178 -0.42 10.98 -1.60
N THR A 179 -0.68 11.93 -0.69
CA THR A 179 -1.99 12.58 -0.61
C THR A 179 -2.21 13.61 -1.71
N LEU A 180 -1.19 14.40 -2.05
CA LEU A 180 -1.33 15.57 -2.90
C LEU A 180 -1.08 15.29 -4.38
N LEU A 181 -0.13 14.41 -4.71
CA LEU A 181 0.19 14.12 -6.12
C LEU A 181 -0.99 13.60 -6.94
N PRO A 182 -1.85 12.69 -6.45
CA PRO A 182 -3.02 12.26 -7.20
C PRO A 182 -4.04 13.37 -7.48
N LEU A 183 -3.96 14.49 -6.72
CA LEU A 183 -4.83 15.66 -6.92
C LEU A 183 -4.28 16.64 -7.97
N ILE A 184 -3.04 16.44 -8.41
CA ILE A 184 -2.39 17.27 -9.42
C ILE A 184 -2.55 16.56 -10.77
N GLN A 185 -3.16 17.23 -11.72
CA GLN A 185 -3.36 16.71 -13.07
C GLN A 185 -2.01 16.29 -13.67
N ASP A 186 -1.96 15.13 -14.32
CA ASP A 186 -0.77 14.52 -14.94
C ASP A 186 0.34 14.04 -13.97
N ALA A 187 0.11 14.02 -12.67
CA ALA A 187 1.11 13.56 -11.69
C ALA A 187 1.03 12.05 -11.37
N GLU A 188 0.11 11.31 -11.96
CA GLU A 188 -0.09 9.87 -11.70
C GLU A 188 1.19 9.05 -11.98
N GLN A 189 1.96 9.42 -13.01
CA GLN A 189 3.25 8.76 -13.29
C GLN A 189 4.26 8.98 -12.17
N ALA A 190 4.34 10.19 -11.60
CA ALA A 190 5.25 10.50 -10.51
C ALA A 190 4.86 9.74 -9.23
N GLU A 191 3.56 9.56 -8.98
CA GLU A 191 3.06 8.76 -7.86
C GLU A 191 3.56 7.32 -7.95
N PHE A 192 3.32 6.63 -9.05
CA PHE A 192 3.71 5.23 -9.21
C PHE A 192 5.22 5.04 -9.38
N GLN A 193 5.91 5.92 -10.08
CA GLN A 193 7.33 5.74 -10.38
C GLN A 193 8.26 6.22 -9.25
N ILE A 194 7.81 7.16 -8.42
CA ILE A 194 8.67 7.77 -7.39
C ILE A 194 8.11 7.53 -5.99
N VAL A 195 6.87 7.95 -5.73
CA VAL A 195 6.33 7.99 -4.35
C VAL A 195 6.03 6.60 -3.83
N PHE A 196 5.43 5.73 -4.64
CA PHE A 196 5.16 4.35 -4.27
C PHE A 196 6.46 3.58 -3.92
N PRO A 197 7.51 3.55 -4.77
CA PRO A 197 8.78 2.93 -4.41
C PRO A 197 9.42 3.53 -3.17
N LEU A 198 9.38 4.86 -2.99
CA LEU A 198 9.91 5.52 -1.79
C LEU A 198 9.16 5.10 -0.53
N THR A 199 7.84 4.96 -0.62
CA THR A 199 7.01 4.46 0.49
C THR A 199 7.41 3.04 0.86
N MET A 200 7.61 2.16 -0.13
CA MET A 200 8.05 0.78 0.11
C MET A 200 9.44 0.75 0.76
N LEU A 201 10.38 1.52 0.23
CA LEU A 201 11.74 1.64 0.78
C LEU A 201 11.73 2.16 2.22
N LEU A 202 10.88 3.13 2.54
CA LEU A 202 10.74 3.64 3.90
C LEU A 202 10.29 2.54 4.87
N TYR A 203 9.29 1.73 4.51
CA TYR A 203 8.82 0.65 5.37
C TYR A 203 9.85 -0.47 5.51
N ILE A 204 10.54 -0.83 4.43
CA ILE A 204 11.66 -1.79 4.47
C ILE A 204 12.76 -1.26 5.40
N ALA A 205 13.09 0.03 5.30
CA ALA A 205 14.09 0.66 6.16
C ALA A 205 13.67 0.67 7.63
N LEU A 206 12.41 1.04 7.94
CA LEU A 206 11.88 0.98 9.30
C LEU A 206 11.96 -0.43 9.87
N GLY A 207 11.43 -1.43 9.15
CA GLY A 207 11.48 -2.83 9.58
C GLY A 207 12.92 -3.33 9.73
N GLY A 208 13.80 -3.01 8.78
CA GLY A 208 15.22 -3.41 8.82
C GLY A 208 16.00 -2.79 9.97
N LEU A 209 15.79 -1.50 10.26
CA LEU A 209 16.42 -0.80 11.38
C LEU A 209 15.95 -1.34 12.74
N MET A 210 14.65 -1.65 12.86
CA MET A 210 14.09 -2.30 14.04
C MET A 210 14.68 -3.72 14.24
N LEU A 211 14.81 -4.51 13.16
CA LEU A 211 15.44 -5.85 13.21
C LEU A 211 16.93 -5.78 13.59
N ALA A 212 17.62 -4.72 13.16
CA ALA A 212 19.02 -4.48 13.51
C ALA A 212 19.21 -3.94 14.94
N GLY A 213 18.12 -3.71 15.69
CA GLY A 213 18.16 -3.12 17.03
C GLY A 213 18.67 -1.67 17.05
N LYS A 214 18.61 -0.98 15.91
CA LYS A 214 18.99 0.44 15.79
C LYS A 214 17.82 1.38 16.04
N ILE A 215 16.61 0.85 16.01
CA ILE A 215 15.38 1.50 16.43
C ILE A 215 14.81 0.63 17.54
N ASP A 216 14.71 1.16 18.74
CA ASP A 216 13.97 0.51 19.80
C ASP A 216 12.49 0.48 19.41
N GLU A 217 11.84 -0.65 19.70
CA GLU A 217 10.42 -0.77 19.45
C GLU A 217 9.68 0.30 20.28
N PRO A 218 8.82 1.13 19.67
CA PRO A 218 8.06 2.11 20.44
C PRO A 218 7.32 1.40 21.59
N GLY A 219 7.54 1.85 22.82
CA GLY A 219 6.91 1.26 24.01
C GLY A 219 7.64 0.05 24.64
N SER A 220 8.91 -0.15 24.33
CA SER A 220 9.75 -1.23 24.93
C SER A 220 10.39 -0.87 26.29
N GLU A 221 10.08 0.30 26.89
CA GLU A 221 10.48 0.65 28.26
C GLU A 221 9.60 0.03 29.34
#